data_8e56103f442c2f817a9f4bc0717764cc
#
_entry.id   8e56103f442c2f817a9f4bc0717764cc
#
_cell.length_a   1.000
_cell.length_b   1.000
_cell.length_c   1.000
_cell.angle_alpha   90.00
_cell.angle_beta   90.00
_cell.angle_gamma   90.00
#
_symmetry.space_group_name_H-M   'P 1'
#
loop_
_entity.id
_entity.type
_entity.pdbx_description
1 polymer ?
#
loop_
_entity_poly.entity_id
_entity_poly.type
_entity_poly.pdbx_seq_one_letter_code
_entity_poly.pdbx_strand_id
1 'polypeptide(L)'
;IFANQTSIVGKTHLVDTLRSLGVNVKIIFGPEHGFRGTADAGEKVGNYTDERTGIPVVSLYGAKRRPSADDLKGVDVLIFDIQDVGVRFYTFISSLEEFMEAAFEHKVPLLLLDRPNPNGFYVDGPVLDLKYRSFVGRQPVPIVYGMTIGEYAMMLTGENWLSEKANAYAN
;
A
#
# COMPACT_ATOMS: atom_id res chain seq x y z
N ILE A 1 -9.57 -1.26 2.57
CA ILE A 1 -8.33 -1.97 2.99
C ILE A 1 -7.45 -2.18 1.77
N PHE A 2 -6.15 -1.84 1.84
CA PHE A 2 -5.15 -2.22 0.86
C PHE A 2 -4.42 -3.48 1.36
N ALA A 3 -4.55 -4.58 0.65
CA ALA A 3 -4.11 -5.89 1.11
C ALA A 3 -3.73 -6.83 -0.04
N ASN A 4 -2.92 -7.84 0.27
CA ASN A 4 -2.62 -8.95 -0.62
C ASN A 4 -2.62 -10.29 0.15
N GLN A 5 -2.13 -11.36 -0.45
CA GLN A 5 -2.07 -12.69 0.16
C GLN A 5 -1.25 -12.75 1.47
N THR A 6 -0.41 -11.75 1.75
CA THR A 6 0.38 -11.70 2.99
C THR A 6 -0.37 -11.12 4.17
N SER A 7 -1.54 -10.53 3.94
CA SER A 7 -2.39 -9.89 4.96
C SER A 7 -3.11 -10.95 5.79
N ILE A 8 -2.36 -11.67 6.64
CA ILE A 8 -2.81 -12.84 7.39
C ILE A 8 -2.78 -12.57 8.89
N VAL A 9 -3.87 -12.93 9.58
CA VAL A 9 -4.01 -12.97 11.03
C VAL A 9 -4.14 -14.44 11.44
N GLY A 10 -3.08 -15.01 11.99
CA GLY A 10 -2.99 -16.44 12.25
C GLY A 10 -3.03 -17.25 10.94
N LYS A 11 -4.16 -17.87 10.63
CA LYS A 11 -4.37 -18.65 9.39
C LYS A 11 -5.46 -18.04 8.49
N THR A 12 -5.98 -16.87 8.85
CA THR A 12 -7.14 -16.26 8.18
C THR A 12 -6.73 -14.92 7.58
N HIS A 13 -7.19 -14.62 6.38
CA HIS A 13 -6.95 -13.32 5.77
C HIS A 13 -7.56 -12.19 6.60
N LEU A 14 -6.86 -11.04 6.71
CA LEU A 14 -7.29 -9.88 7.51
C LEU A 14 -8.73 -9.45 7.21
N VAL A 15 -9.11 -9.39 5.94
CA VAL A 15 -10.48 -9.00 5.54
C VAL A 15 -11.51 -9.97 6.11
N ASP A 16 -11.26 -11.28 6.03
CA ASP A 16 -12.16 -12.29 6.57
C ASP A 16 -12.24 -12.19 8.11
N THR A 17 -11.10 -11.92 8.76
CA THR A 17 -11.03 -11.71 10.22
C THR A 17 -11.84 -10.48 10.63
N LEU A 18 -11.63 -9.33 9.99
CA LEU A 18 -12.36 -8.10 10.31
C LEU A 18 -13.86 -8.26 10.12
N ARG A 19 -14.28 -8.93 9.04
CA ARG A 19 -15.71 -9.23 8.83
C ARG A 19 -16.29 -10.12 9.92
N SER A 20 -15.56 -11.13 10.36
CA SER A 20 -16.01 -12.02 11.44
C SER A 20 -16.18 -11.28 12.78
N LEU A 21 -15.44 -10.18 12.96
CA LEU A 21 -15.55 -9.26 14.10
C LEU A 21 -16.63 -8.18 13.92
N GLY A 22 -17.40 -8.22 12.84
CA GLY A 22 -18.49 -7.27 12.58
C GLY A 22 -18.04 -5.94 11.98
N VAL A 23 -16.78 -5.82 11.55
CA VAL A 23 -16.29 -4.61 10.87
C VAL A 23 -16.87 -4.52 9.47
N ASN A 24 -17.43 -3.36 9.13
CA ASN A 24 -17.96 -3.08 7.79
C ASN A 24 -16.82 -2.77 6.80
N VAL A 25 -16.30 -3.79 6.15
CA VAL A 25 -15.30 -3.62 5.07
C VAL A 25 -16.01 -3.25 3.78
N LYS A 26 -15.91 -1.99 3.36
CA LYS A 26 -16.62 -1.45 2.18
C LYS A 26 -15.95 -1.76 0.86
N ILE A 27 -14.63 -1.70 0.83
CA ILE A 27 -13.84 -1.81 -0.40
C ILE A 27 -12.46 -2.39 -0.09
N ILE A 28 -11.95 -3.18 -1.01
CA ILE A 28 -10.60 -3.73 -0.97
C ILE A 28 -9.81 -3.14 -2.13
N PHE A 29 -8.56 -2.78 -1.87
CA PHE A 29 -7.60 -2.38 -2.88
C PHE A 29 -6.53 -3.45 -3.00
N GLY A 30 -6.24 -3.88 -4.22
CA GLY A 30 -5.23 -4.90 -4.52
C GLY A 30 -4.02 -4.30 -5.26
N PRO A 31 -2.79 -4.72 -4.88
CA PRO A 31 -1.58 -4.41 -5.66
C PRO A 31 -1.46 -5.31 -6.90
N GLU A 32 -0.28 -5.32 -7.52
CA GLU A 32 0.14 -6.36 -8.46
C GLU A 32 -0.10 -7.76 -7.87
N HIS A 33 -0.49 -8.72 -8.67
CA HIS A 33 -0.94 -10.08 -8.29
C HIS A 33 -2.30 -10.15 -7.59
N GLY A 34 -2.97 -8.99 -7.38
CA GLY A 34 -4.31 -8.94 -6.81
C GLY A 34 -4.38 -9.17 -5.30
N PHE A 35 -5.59 -9.07 -4.78
CA PHE A 35 -5.87 -9.14 -3.35
C PHE A 35 -5.61 -10.52 -2.73
N ARG A 36 -5.87 -11.62 -3.45
CA ARG A 36 -5.63 -12.98 -2.93
C ARG A 36 -4.38 -13.65 -3.52
N GLY A 37 -3.60 -12.93 -4.33
CA GLY A 37 -2.34 -13.43 -4.90
C GLY A 37 -2.55 -14.55 -5.94
N THR A 38 -3.66 -14.53 -6.64
CA THR A 38 -4.01 -15.57 -7.62
C THR A 38 -3.60 -15.23 -9.05
N ALA A 39 -3.18 -13.99 -9.30
CA ALA A 39 -2.76 -13.54 -10.61
C ALA A 39 -1.25 -13.70 -10.83
N ASP A 40 -0.86 -14.05 -12.06
CA ASP A 40 0.54 -14.15 -12.46
C ASP A 40 1.24 -12.79 -12.55
N ALA A 41 2.59 -12.81 -12.55
CA ALA A 41 3.39 -11.59 -12.67
C ALA A 41 3.07 -10.85 -13.99
N GLY A 42 2.72 -9.56 -13.90
CA GLY A 42 2.36 -8.75 -15.05
C GLY A 42 0.94 -8.97 -15.59
N GLU A 43 0.17 -9.89 -15.00
CA GLU A 43 -1.24 -10.06 -15.35
C GLU A 43 -2.04 -8.84 -14.92
N LYS A 44 -2.87 -8.33 -15.85
CA LYS A 44 -3.77 -7.20 -15.56
C LYS A 44 -4.97 -7.69 -14.78
N VAL A 45 -4.92 -7.54 -13.47
CA VAL A 45 -6.09 -7.76 -12.60
C VAL A 45 -6.98 -6.52 -12.71
N GLY A 46 -8.16 -6.67 -13.31
CA GLY A 46 -9.20 -5.64 -13.32
C GLY A 46 -9.89 -5.49 -11.97
N ASN A 47 -10.89 -4.61 -11.90
CA ASN A 47 -11.80 -4.54 -10.76
C ASN A 47 -12.75 -5.75 -10.80
N TYR A 48 -13.03 -6.32 -9.63
CA TYR A 48 -13.95 -7.45 -9.49
C TYR A 48 -14.63 -7.43 -8.11
N THR A 49 -15.53 -8.35 -7.88
CA THR A 49 -16.10 -8.59 -6.55
C THR A 49 -15.50 -9.88 -6.00
N ASP A 50 -14.94 -9.81 -4.79
CA ASP A 50 -14.40 -11.00 -4.13
C ASP A 50 -15.54 -12.00 -3.85
N GLU A 51 -15.46 -13.17 -4.46
CA GLU A 51 -16.54 -14.18 -4.41
C GLU A 51 -16.84 -14.64 -2.98
N ARG A 52 -15.82 -14.69 -2.13
CA ARG A 52 -15.95 -15.15 -0.75
C ARG A 52 -16.65 -14.15 0.16
N THR A 53 -16.43 -12.87 -0.07
CA THR A 53 -16.91 -11.81 0.84
C THR A 53 -18.01 -10.94 0.24
N GLY A 54 -18.17 -10.94 -1.07
CA GLY A 54 -19.05 -10.04 -1.79
C GLY A 54 -18.57 -8.60 -1.84
N ILE A 55 -17.32 -8.32 -1.40
CA ILE A 55 -16.77 -6.96 -1.33
C ILE A 55 -16.15 -6.59 -2.68
N PRO A 56 -16.37 -5.35 -3.17
CA PRO A 56 -15.71 -4.88 -4.38
C PRO A 56 -14.19 -4.76 -4.16
N VAL A 57 -13.42 -5.26 -5.12
CA VAL A 57 -11.96 -5.17 -5.18
C VAL A 57 -11.57 -4.26 -6.33
N VAL A 58 -10.81 -3.24 -6.02
CA VAL A 58 -10.27 -2.26 -6.99
C VAL A 58 -8.76 -2.49 -7.13
N SER A 59 -8.33 -2.75 -8.35
CA SER A 59 -6.91 -2.86 -8.66
C SER A 59 -6.24 -1.49 -8.67
N LEU A 60 -5.17 -1.35 -7.88
CA LEU A 60 -4.30 -0.17 -7.88
C LEU A 60 -2.96 -0.45 -8.57
N TYR A 61 -2.98 -1.35 -9.55
CA TYR A 61 -1.83 -1.66 -10.39
C TYR A 61 -2.12 -1.37 -11.87
N GLY A 62 -1.20 -0.72 -12.55
CA GLY A 62 -1.35 -0.33 -13.96
C GLY A 62 -1.80 1.12 -14.14
N ALA A 63 -2.94 1.34 -14.79
CA ALA A 63 -3.42 2.69 -15.11
C ALA A 63 -3.91 3.48 -13.89
N LYS A 64 -4.53 2.79 -12.93
CA LYS A 64 -4.98 3.37 -11.66
C LYS A 64 -4.01 2.94 -10.56
N ARG A 65 -3.41 3.89 -9.86
CA ARG A 65 -2.39 3.63 -8.81
C ARG A 65 -2.80 4.11 -7.42
N ARG A 66 -3.85 4.95 -7.34
CA ARG A 66 -4.37 5.46 -6.08
C ARG A 66 -5.89 5.41 -6.05
N PRO A 67 -6.50 5.32 -4.86
CA PRO A 67 -7.94 5.49 -4.70
C PRO A 67 -8.41 6.84 -5.21
N SER A 68 -9.57 6.87 -5.86
CA SER A 68 -10.26 8.11 -6.22
C SER A 68 -11.24 8.55 -5.12
N ALA A 69 -11.75 9.77 -5.21
CA ALA A 69 -12.80 10.26 -4.31
C ALA A 69 -14.02 9.34 -4.28
N ASP A 70 -14.40 8.78 -5.43
CA ASP A 70 -15.55 7.86 -5.52
C ASP A 70 -15.29 6.54 -4.80
N ASP A 71 -14.06 6.01 -4.88
CA ASP A 71 -13.69 4.79 -4.13
C ASP A 71 -13.75 5.02 -2.61
N LEU A 72 -13.48 6.24 -2.17
CA LEU A 72 -13.41 6.61 -0.76
C LEU A 72 -14.73 7.15 -0.19
N LYS A 73 -15.79 7.21 -1.00
CA LYS A 73 -17.08 7.71 -0.55
C LYS A 73 -17.67 6.85 0.57
N GLY A 74 -17.83 7.47 1.76
CA GLY A 74 -18.33 6.81 2.97
C GLY A 74 -17.36 5.76 3.53
N VAL A 75 -16.07 5.95 3.33
CA VAL A 75 -15.00 5.25 4.02
C VAL A 75 -14.56 6.09 5.20
N ASP A 76 -14.58 5.54 6.40
CA ASP A 76 -14.23 6.24 7.64
C ASP A 76 -12.74 6.11 7.97
N VAL A 77 -12.11 5.00 7.54
CA VAL A 77 -10.69 4.72 7.78
C VAL A 77 -10.13 3.86 6.65
N LEU A 78 -8.91 4.13 6.25
CA LEU A 78 -8.12 3.30 5.36
C LEU A 78 -7.17 2.42 6.18
N ILE A 79 -6.97 1.19 5.74
CA ILE A 79 -6.01 0.26 6.36
C ILE A 79 -5.05 -0.21 5.26
N PHE A 80 -3.75 -0.12 5.53
CA PHE A 80 -2.71 -0.69 4.66
C PHE A 80 -2.05 -1.86 5.38
N ASP A 81 -2.13 -3.06 4.79
CA ASP A 81 -1.56 -4.30 5.33
C ASP A 81 -0.91 -5.13 4.23
N ILE A 82 0.35 -4.90 3.99
CA ILE A 82 1.17 -5.69 3.06
C ILE A 82 2.52 -5.98 3.71
N GLN A 83 3.00 -7.22 3.60
CA GLN A 83 4.38 -7.55 3.93
C GLN A 83 5.30 -7.02 2.83
N ASP A 84 6.07 -6.00 3.15
CA ASP A 84 7.14 -5.55 2.28
C ASP A 84 8.36 -6.46 2.38
N VAL A 85 9.22 -6.44 1.36
CA VAL A 85 10.40 -7.30 1.27
C VAL A 85 11.72 -6.54 1.47
N GLY A 86 11.67 -5.22 1.66
CA GLY A 86 12.82 -4.38 1.99
C GLY A 86 13.75 -4.05 0.83
N VAL A 87 13.29 -4.18 -0.41
CA VAL A 87 14.05 -3.79 -1.60
C VAL A 87 13.26 -2.82 -2.46
N ARG A 88 13.89 -1.70 -2.85
CA ARG A 88 13.27 -0.54 -3.50
C ARG A 88 12.49 -0.86 -4.77
N PHE A 89 12.91 -1.83 -5.56
CA PHE A 89 12.27 -2.18 -6.84
C PHE A 89 11.01 -3.03 -6.69
N TYR A 90 10.67 -3.51 -5.48
CA TYR A 90 9.32 -3.99 -5.18
C TYR A 90 8.37 -2.80 -5.04
N THR A 91 7.21 -2.89 -5.68
CA THR A 91 6.29 -1.75 -5.82
C THR A 91 5.47 -1.44 -4.58
N PHE A 92 5.62 -2.19 -3.48
CA PHE A 92 4.79 -2.03 -2.28
C PHE A 92 4.98 -0.68 -1.60
N ILE A 93 6.24 -0.18 -1.49
CA ILE A 93 6.51 1.14 -0.95
C ILE A 93 5.97 2.26 -1.86
N SER A 94 6.00 2.05 -3.19
CA SER A 94 5.41 2.99 -4.15
C SER A 94 3.87 2.99 -4.08
N SER A 95 3.28 1.83 -3.85
CA SER A 95 1.83 1.69 -3.61
C SER A 95 1.41 2.35 -2.30
N LEU A 96 2.22 2.22 -1.23
CA LEU A 96 1.99 2.93 0.03
C LEU A 96 1.99 4.44 -0.19
N GLU A 97 2.99 4.98 -0.90
CA GLU A 97 3.08 6.42 -1.20
C GLU A 97 1.81 6.91 -1.90
N GLU A 98 1.35 6.24 -2.96
CA GLU A 98 0.11 6.59 -3.66
C GLU A 98 -1.15 6.47 -2.76
N PHE A 99 -1.15 5.50 -1.86
CA PHE A 99 -2.25 5.30 -0.93
C PHE A 99 -2.29 6.38 0.16
N MET A 100 -1.12 6.80 0.66
CA MET A 100 -0.97 7.93 1.59
C MET A 100 -1.39 9.25 0.93
N GLU A 101 -0.98 9.49 -0.31
CA GLU A 101 -1.41 10.65 -1.10
C GLU A 101 -2.95 10.74 -1.15
N ALA A 102 -3.64 9.64 -1.48
CA ALA A 102 -5.09 9.61 -1.50
C ALA A 102 -5.71 9.82 -0.12
N ALA A 103 -5.17 9.18 0.93
CA ALA A 103 -5.64 9.31 2.30
C ALA A 103 -5.60 10.78 2.76
N PHE A 104 -4.48 11.45 2.55
CA PHE A 104 -4.28 12.84 2.96
C PHE A 104 -5.08 13.81 2.08
N GLU A 105 -5.10 13.61 0.77
CA GLU A 105 -5.87 14.43 -0.16
C GLU A 105 -7.37 14.45 0.19
N HIS A 106 -7.90 13.27 0.54
CA HIS A 106 -9.33 13.11 0.87
C HIS A 106 -9.62 13.18 2.37
N LYS A 107 -8.61 13.44 3.21
CA LYS A 107 -8.72 13.56 4.67
C LYS A 107 -9.36 12.33 5.33
N VAL A 108 -9.02 11.15 4.84
CA VAL A 108 -9.41 9.87 5.42
C VAL A 108 -8.27 9.36 6.30
N PRO A 109 -8.48 9.08 7.58
CA PRO A 109 -7.44 8.51 8.44
C PRO A 109 -6.87 7.22 7.85
N LEU A 110 -5.55 7.06 7.92
CA LEU A 110 -4.84 5.87 7.46
C LEU A 110 -4.21 5.14 8.65
N LEU A 111 -4.58 3.88 8.80
CA LEU A 111 -3.94 2.94 9.72
C LEU A 111 -2.99 2.04 8.92
N LEU A 112 -1.71 2.10 9.23
CA LEU A 112 -0.70 1.26 8.66
C LEU A 112 -0.37 0.12 9.63
N LEU A 113 -0.57 -1.12 9.21
CA LEU A 113 -0.21 -2.31 9.98
C LEU A 113 1.24 -2.68 9.65
N ASP A 114 2.15 -2.10 10.42
CA ASP A 114 3.58 -2.28 10.19
C ASP A 114 4.03 -3.70 10.48
N ARG A 115 4.99 -4.18 9.68
CA ARG A 115 5.55 -5.53 9.77
C ARG A 115 7.06 -5.48 9.74
N PRO A 116 7.76 -6.41 10.40
CA PRO A 116 9.22 -6.50 10.28
C PRO A 116 9.67 -6.61 8.83
N ASN A 117 10.67 -5.81 8.48
CA ASN A 117 11.34 -5.94 7.19
C ASN A 117 12.32 -7.13 7.24
N PRO A 118 12.20 -8.13 6.35
CA PRO A 118 13.12 -9.28 6.33
C PRO A 118 14.56 -8.88 6.01
N ASN A 119 14.78 -7.72 5.38
CA ASN A 119 16.08 -7.11 5.08
C ASN A 119 16.38 -5.88 5.96
N GLY A 120 15.69 -5.71 7.10
CA GLY A 120 15.80 -4.54 7.97
C GLY A 120 17.13 -4.43 8.74
N PHE A 121 17.99 -5.44 8.68
CA PHE A 121 19.24 -5.50 9.43
C PHE A 121 20.46 -4.90 8.69
N TYR A 122 20.28 -4.43 7.43
CA TYR A 122 21.35 -3.80 6.65
C TYR A 122 20.81 -2.82 5.62
N VAL A 123 21.67 -1.98 5.13
CA VAL A 123 21.43 -1.02 4.04
C VAL A 123 22.48 -1.29 2.97
N ASP A 124 22.07 -1.39 1.69
CA ASP A 124 22.99 -1.71 0.59
C ASP A 124 22.51 -1.19 -0.76
N GLY A 125 23.47 -1.05 -1.66
CA GLY A 125 23.25 -0.57 -3.03
C GLY A 125 23.16 0.95 -3.14
N PRO A 126 23.19 1.47 -4.37
CA PRO A 126 23.17 2.91 -4.62
C PRO A 126 21.83 3.54 -4.26
N VAL A 127 21.89 4.75 -3.71
CA VAL A 127 20.71 5.63 -3.58
C VAL A 127 20.17 5.96 -4.97
N LEU A 128 18.86 6.00 -5.11
CA LEU A 128 18.21 6.35 -6.37
C LEU A 128 18.55 7.78 -6.77
N ASP A 129 19.08 7.95 -7.98
CA ASP A 129 19.11 9.25 -8.64
C ASP A 129 17.71 9.55 -9.20
N LEU A 130 17.09 10.64 -8.72
CA LEU A 130 15.70 11.00 -9.04
C LEU A 130 15.43 11.23 -10.54
N LYS A 131 16.49 11.41 -11.36
CA LYS A 131 16.31 11.45 -12.83
C LYS A 131 15.80 10.12 -13.42
N TYR A 132 15.97 9.01 -12.68
CA TYR A 132 15.46 7.69 -13.03
C TYR A 132 14.19 7.31 -12.25
N ARG A 133 13.52 8.29 -11.64
CA ARG A 133 12.29 8.06 -10.87
C ARG A 133 11.23 7.35 -11.68
N SER A 134 10.69 6.27 -11.11
CA SER A 134 9.63 5.47 -11.70
C SER A 134 8.83 4.77 -10.62
N PHE A 135 7.84 3.94 -10.98
CA PHE A 135 7.07 3.19 -9.98
C PHE A 135 7.88 2.08 -9.27
N VAL A 136 9.00 1.65 -9.84
CA VAL A 136 9.97 0.72 -9.20
C VAL A 136 11.10 1.44 -8.45
N GLY A 137 10.93 2.75 -8.20
CA GLY A 137 11.90 3.57 -7.46
C GLY A 137 11.44 5.03 -7.46
N ARG A 138 10.79 5.47 -6.39
CA ARG A 138 10.18 6.81 -6.33
C ARG A 138 11.03 7.80 -5.53
N GLN A 139 11.65 7.35 -4.45
CA GLN A 139 12.36 8.21 -3.52
C GLN A 139 13.86 7.90 -3.47
N PRO A 140 14.70 8.85 -3.03
CA PRO A 140 16.16 8.71 -3.02
C PRO A 140 16.60 7.81 -1.87
N VAL A 141 16.19 6.55 -1.88
CA VAL A 141 16.62 5.53 -0.93
C VAL A 141 17.51 4.49 -1.61
N PRO A 142 18.38 3.77 -0.86
CA PRO A 142 19.17 2.66 -1.37
C PRO A 142 18.34 1.51 -1.93
N ILE A 143 18.97 0.56 -2.65
CA ILE A 143 18.28 -0.63 -3.13
C ILE A 143 17.70 -1.42 -1.97
N VAL A 144 18.51 -1.72 -0.96
CA VAL A 144 18.08 -2.27 0.33
C VAL A 144 18.08 -1.11 1.32
N TYR A 145 16.90 -0.69 1.74
CA TYR A 145 16.75 0.58 2.48
C TYR A 145 16.68 0.41 4.00
N GLY A 146 16.63 -0.83 4.52
CA GLY A 146 16.79 -1.13 5.94
C GLY A 146 15.68 -0.64 6.88
N MET A 147 14.53 -0.22 6.37
CA MET A 147 13.41 0.30 7.14
C MET A 147 12.19 -0.63 7.07
N THR A 148 11.34 -0.63 8.09
CA THR A 148 9.98 -1.16 7.96
C THR A 148 9.15 -0.27 7.05
N ILE A 149 8.00 -0.76 6.60
CA ILE A 149 7.11 0.04 5.76
C ILE A 149 6.51 1.23 6.54
N GLY A 150 6.35 1.09 7.87
CA GLY A 150 5.95 2.16 8.77
C GLY A 150 7.02 3.25 8.92
N GLU A 151 8.28 2.85 9.10
CA GLU A 151 9.42 3.79 9.14
C GLU A 151 9.58 4.52 7.79
N TYR A 152 9.37 3.82 6.67
CA TYR A 152 9.36 4.46 5.35
C TYR A 152 8.19 5.47 5.21
N ALA A 153 7.00 5.16 5.72
CA ALA A 153 5.88 6.11 5.73
C ALA A 153 6.20 7.37 6.54
N MET A 154 6.85 7.21 7.71
CA MET A 154 7.32 8.34 8.52
C MET A 154 8.37 9.17 7.77
N MET A 155 9.27 8.53 7.03
CA MET A 155 10.25 9.21 6.21
C MET A 155 9.61 10.01 5.07
N LEU A 156 8.59 9.46 4.39
CA LEU A 156 7.84 10.17 3.34
C LEU A 156 7.27 11.50 3.85
N THR A 157 6.72 11.53 5.06
CA THR A 157 6.18 12.75 5.67
C THR A 157 7.28 13.65 6.23
N GLY A 158 8.26 13.08 6.94
CA GLY A 158 9.34 13.84 7.58
C GLY A 158 10.25 14.58 6.59
N GLU A 159 10.50 13.96 5.43
CA GLU A 159 11.32 14.54 4.34
C GLU A 159 10.46 15.37 3.35
N ASN A 160 9.16 15.48 3.57
CA ASN A 160 8.21 16.15 2.65
C ASN A 160 8.26 15.59 1.22
N TRP A 161 8.39 14.27 1.08
CA TRP A 161 8.48 13.61 -0.23
C TRP A 161 7.13 13.37 -0.91
N LEU A 162 6.03 13.59 -0.20
CA LEU A 162 4.68 13.59 -0.74
C LEU A 162 4.38 14.90 -1.50
N SER A 163 3.20 15.00 -2.11
CA SER A 163 2.76 16.24 -2.72
C SER A 163 2.59 17.35 -1.68
N GLU A 164 2.68 18.62 -2.09
CA GLU A 164 2.46 19.78 -1.20
C GLU A 164 1.14 19.67 -0.42
N LYS A 165 0.08 19.22 -1.10
CA LYS A 165 -1.24 19.05 -0.49
C LYS A 165 -1.26 17.96 0.59
N ALA A 166 -0.60 16.83 0.33
CA ALA A 166 -0.49 15.73 1.29
C ALA A 166 0.39 16.12 2.48
N ASN A 167 1.54 16.75 2.23
CA ASN A 167 2.43 17.23 3.29
C ASN A 167 1.77 18.27 4.19
N ALA A 168 0.96 19.17 3.64
CA ALA A 168 0.21 20.17 4.43
C ALA A 168 -0.85 19.54 5.36
N TYR A 169 -1.29 18.31 5.07
CA TYR A 169 -2.22 17.59 5.95
C TYR A 169 -1.47 16.70 6.95
N ALA A 170 -0.27 16.23 6.61
CA ALA A 170 0.55 15.35 7.46
C ALA A 170 1.21 16.09 8.64
N ASN A 171 1.40 17.40 8.53
CA ASN A 171 1.96 18.31 9.54
C ASN A 171 0.86 19.03 10.31
#